data_c17fe6bcc3b0f68b39e57c53d94a914b
#
_entry.id   c17fe6bcc3b0f68b39e57c53d94a914b
#
_cell.length_a   1.000
_cell.length_b   1.000
_cell.length_c   1.000
_cell.angle_alpha   90.00
_cell.angle_beta   90.00
_cell.angle_gamma   90.00
#
_symmetry.space_group_name_H-M   'P 1'
#
loop_
_entity.id
_entity.type
_entity.pdbx_description
1 polymer ?
#
loop_
_entity_poly.entity_id
_entity_poly.type
_entity_poly.pdbx_seq_one_letter_code
_entity_poly.pdbx_strand_id
1 'polypeptide(L)'
;MKKKLGNILIFVLIIGLTIGYGIYKDSQSTVTVNKIYTMEFQEQALSNLENEKGNGNYTLQNIFMKYNPFSTNTQSMYVYFNTSKVAKITYTVSCSDYADFTATAYQAKEYQKEHEFQLIGLIPNCTNTITITATYKDGTSQ
;
A
#
# COMPACT_ATOMS: atom_id res chain seq x y z
N MET A 1 -15.90 -67.87 10.56
CA MET A 1 -16.37 -66.58 11.06
C MET A 1 -15.24 -65.60 11.38
N LYS A 2 -14.13 -66.00 12.06
CA LYS A 2 -13.03 -65.07 12.46
C LYS A 2 -12.35 -64.33 11.29
N LYS A 3 -12.12 -64.99 10.11
CA LYS A 3 -11.51 -64.33 8.93
C LYS A 3 -12.36 -63.24 8.30
N LYS A 4 -13.72 -63.42 8.26
CA LYS A 4 -14.62 -62.41 7.72
C LYS A 4 -14.69 -61.16 8.59
N LEU A 5 -14.60 -61.34 9.91
CA LEU A 5 -14.63 -60.24 10.89
C LEU A 5 -13.35 -59.38 10.78
N GLY A 6 -12.17 -60.00 10.59
CA GLY A 6 -10.91 -59.31 10.37
C GLY A 6 -10.89 -58.46 9.11
N ASN A 7 -11.43 -58.96 8.01
CA ASN A 7 -11.51 -58.21 6.74
C ASN A 7 -12.46 -56.99 6.85
N ILE A 8 -13.57 -57.13 7.57
CA ILE A 8 -14.49 -56.01 7.81
C ILE A 8 -13.81 -54.91 8.68
N LEU A 9 -13.06 -55.35 9.69
CA LEU A 9 -12.35 -54.40 10.56
C LEU A 9 -11.28 -53.58 9.81
N ILE A 10 -10.51 -54.25 8.91
CA ILE A 10 -9.50 -53.61 8.05
C ILE A 10 -10.18 -52.62 7.10
N PHE A 11 -11.32 -52.97 6.51
CA PHE A 11 -12.06 -52.12 5.59
C PHE A 11 -12.57 -50.84 6.28
N VAL A 12 -13.12 -50.98 7.50
CA VAL A 12 -13.57 -49.83 8.31
C VAL A 12 -12.39 -48.91 8.71
N LEU A 13 -11.21 -49.49 9.00
CA LEU A 13 -9.99 -48.73 9.35
C LEU A 13 -9.47 -47.95 8.14
N ILE A 14 -9.50 -48.53 6.94
CA ILE A 14 -9.07 -47.84 5.71
C ILE A 14 -10.03 -46.69 5.39
N ILE A 15 -11.35 -46.89 5.49
CA ILE A 15 -12.35 -45.85 5.28
C ILE A 15 -12.18 -44.74 6.31
N GLY A 16 -11.95 -45.05 7.58
CA GLY A 16 -11.70 -44.08 8.63
C GLY A 16 -10.45 -43.23 8.38
N LEU A 17 -9.37 -43.85 7.92
CA LEU A 17 -8.13 -43.14 7.56
C LEU A 17 -8.26 -42.24 6.35
N THR A 18 -9.01 -42.67 5.33
CA THR A 18 -9.25 -41.85 4.11
C THR A 18 -10.14 -40.65 4.40
N ILE A 19 -11.20 -40.84 5.20
CA ILE A 19 -12.07 -39.73 5.66
C ILE A 19 -11.27 -38.77 6.56
N GLY A 20 -10.50 -39.31 7.53
CA GLY A 20 -9.64 -38.50 8.40
C GLY A 20 -8.62 -37.69 7.64
N TYR A 21 -7.97 -38.26 6.62
CA TYR A 21 -7.03 -37.55 5.75
C TYR A 21 -7.73 -36.49 4.89
N GLY A 22 -8.94 -36.78 4.37
CA GLY A 22 -9.75 -35.81 3.63
C GLY A 22 -10.12 -34.60 4.49
N ILE A 23 -10.59 -34.83 5.72
CA ILE A 23 -10.93 -33.77 6.67
C ILE A 23 -9.66 -32.99 7.09
N TYR A 24 -8.53 -33.66 7.31
CA TYR A 24 -7.26 -33.02 7.62
C TYR A 24 -6.77 -32.13 6.48
N LYS A 25 -6.88 -32.57 5.23
CA LYS A 25 -6.49 -31.81 4.05
C LYS A 25 -7.41 -30.59 3.82
N ASP A 26 -8.71 -30.73 4.11
CA ASP A 26 -9.68 -29.64 3.99
C ASP A 26 -9.52 -28.60 5.13
N SER A 27 -9.06 -29.04 6.29
CA SER A 27 -8.74 -28.14 7.44
C SER A 27 -7.40 -27.43 7.31
N GLN A 28 -6.58 -27.75 6.32
CA GLN A 28 -5.45 -26.91 5.91
C GLN A 28 -6.05 -25.63 5.34
N SER A 29 -6.22 -24.62 6.19
CA SER A 29 -6.79 -23.34 5.80
C SER A 29 -6.02 -22.81 4.59
N THR A 30 -6.68 -22.79 3.45
CA THR A 30 -6.24 -22.03 2.29
C THR A 30 -6.12 -20.59 2.75
N VAL A 31 -4.89 -20.10 2.93
CA VAL A 31 -4.66 -18.69 3.21
C VAL A 31 -5.21 -17.91 2.02
N THR A 32 -6.40 -17.34 2.19
CA THR A 32 -6.99 -16.49 1.17
C THR A 32 -6.25 -15.16 1.22
N VAL A 33 -5.30 -14.97 0.32
CA VAL A 33 -4.62 -13.67 0.16
C VAL A 33 -5.66 -12.67 -0.32
N ASN A 34 -5.82 -11.56 0.41
CA ASN A 34 -6.68 -10.49 -0.05
C ASN A 34 -6.14 -9.98 -1.41
N LYS A 35 -7.02 -9.84 -2.39
CA LYS A 35 -6.70 -9.44 -3.77
C LYS A 35 -5.77 -8.22 -3.84
N ILE A 36 -5.93 -7.25 -2.94
CA ILE A 36 -5.10 -6.04 -2.92
C ILE A 36 -3.61 -6.31 -2.65
N TYR A 37 -3.24 -7.46 -2.07
CA TYR A 37 -1.84 -7.85 -1.82
C TYR A 37 -1.26 -8.78 -2.89
N THR A 38 -1.97 -8.99 -3.99
CA THR A 38 -1.43 -9.75 -5.12
C THR A 38 -0.58 -8.87 -6.02
N MET A 39 0.47 -9.44 -6.61
CA MET A 39 1.33 -8.72 -7.58
C MET A 39 0.52 -8.16 -8.74
N GLU A 40 -0.38 -8.96 -9.29
CA GLU A 40 -1.25 -8.57 -10.40
C GLU A 40 -2.07 -7.30 -10.06
N PHE A 41 -2.65 -7.23 -8.86
CA PHE A 41 -3.38 -6.03 -8.42
C PHE A 41 -2.46 -4.82 -8.31
N GLN A 42 -1.26 -4.99 -7.73
CA GLN A 42 -0.32 -3.89 -7.53
C GLN A 42 0.26 -3.38 -8.86
N GLU A 43 0.56 -4.26 -9.80
CA GLU A 43 1.01 -3.89 -11.16
C GLU A 43 -0.08 -3.13 -11.91
N GLN A 44 -1.34 -3.57 -11.82
CA GLN A 44 -2.47 -2.86 -12.40
C GLN A 44 -2.67 -1.48 -11.74
N ALA A 45 -2.55 -1.39 -10.41
CA ALA A 45 -2.65 -0.13 -9.67
C ALA A 45 -1.55 0.86 -10.08
N LEU A 46 -0.31 0.39 -10.26
CA LEU A 46 0.80 1.18 -10.77
C LEU A 46 0.54 1.67 -12.19
N SER A 47 0.10 0.78 -13.08
CA SER A 47 -0.24 1.13 -14.47
C SER A 47 -1.33 2.19 -14.53
N ASN A 48 -2.36 2.08 -13.70
CA ASN A 48 -3.43 3.08 -13.62
C ASN A 48 -2.91 4.42 -13.10
N LEU A 49 -2.05 4.42 -12.07
CA LEU A 49 -1.44 5.62 -11.52
C LEU A 49 -0.60 6.35 -12.57
N GLU A 50 0.25 5.62 -13.30
CA GLU A 50 1.08 6.18 -14.36
C GLU A 50 0.24 6.72 -15.54
N ASN A 51 -0.84 6.03 -15.91
CA ASN A 51 -1.77 6.51 -16.92
C ASN A 51 -2.47 7.80 -16.51
N GLU A 52 -2.91 7.90 -15.24
CA GLU A 52 -3.55 9.11 -14.71
C GLU A 52 -2.56 10.28 -14.60
N LYS A 53 -1.33 10.03 -14.16
CA LYS A 53 -0.24 11.00 -14.14
C LYS A 53 0.10 11.48 -15.55
N GLY A 54 0.18 10.54 -16.50
CA GLY A 54 0.48 10.82 -17.91
C GLY A 54 1.73 11.67 -18.07
N ASN A 55 1.71 12.55 -19.09
CA ASN A 55 2.79 13.49 -19.36
C ASN A 55 2.46 14.91 -18.84
N GLY A 56 1.75 15.02 -17.72
CA GLY A 56 1.38 16.31 -17.13
C GLY A 56 2.60 17.11 -16.69
N ASN A 57 2.55 18.43 -16.86
CA ASN A 57 3.56 19.33 -16.32
C ASN A 57 3.20 19.71 -14.89
N TYR A 58 3.68 18.95 -13.92
CA TYR A 58 3.41 19.15 -12.51
C TYR A 58 4.49 19.97 -11.85
N THR A 59 4.08 21.00 -11.11
CA THR A 59 4.94 21.94 -10.37
C THR A 59 4.40 22.13 -8.96
N LEU A 60 5.08 22.90 -8.09
CA LEU A 60 4.55 23.27 -6.77
C LEU A 60 3.18 23.98 -6.81
N GLN A 61 2.83 24.61 -7.91
CA GLN A 61 1.52 25.27 -8.10
C GLN A 61 0.46 24.32 -8.69
N ASN A 62 0.89 23.18 -9.23
CA ASN A 62 0.04 22.18 -9.85
C ASN A 62 0.59 20.79 -9.55
N ILE A 63 0.39 20.32 -8.32
CA ILE A 63 0.93 19.04 -7.83
C ILE A 63 -0.03 17.90 -8.26
N PHE A 64 0.53 16.81 -8.80
CA PHE A 64 -0.23 15.58 -8.96
C PHE A 64 -0.34 14.86 -7.63
N MET A 65 -1.56 14.60 -7.19
CA MET A 65 -1.84 13.86 -5.96
C MET A 65 -2.88 12.77 -6.20
N LYS A 66 -2.60 11.57 -5.70
CA LYS A 66 -3.53 10.44 -5.75
C LYS A 66 -3.67 9.80 -4.38
N TYR A 67 -4.90 9.79 -3.86
CA TYR A 67 -5.22 9.15 -2.59
C TYR A 67 -5.15 7.63 -2.71
N ASN A 68 -4.36 6.99 -1.82
CA ASN A 68 -4.28 5.52 -1.64
C ASN A 68 -4.29 4.72 -2.95
N PRO A 69 -3.41 4.99 -3.93
CA PRO A 69 -3.49 4.39 -5.27
C PRO A 69 -3.35 2.87 -5.27
N PHE A 70 -2.66 2.31 -4.29
CA PHE A 70 -2.40 0.88 -4.14
C PHE A 70 -3.39 0.17 -3.20
N SER A 71 -4.37 0.89 -2.66
CA SER A 71 -5.38 0.38 -1.70
C SER A 71 -4.81 -0.22 -0.41
N THR A 72 -3.53 0.01 -0.11
CA THR A 72 -2.82 -0.60 1.03
C THR A 72 -2.69 0.32 2.24
N ASN A 73 -2.85 1.64 2.06
CA ASN A 73 -2.69 2.62 3.14
C ASN A 73 -3.68 3.79 2.99
N THR A 74 -4.73 3.76 3.78
CA THR A 74 -5.78 4.80 3.81
C THR A 74 -5.36 6.11 4.50
N GLN A 75 -4.15 6.18 5.05
CA GLN A 75 -3.61 7.38 5.69
C GLN A 75 -2.48 7.99 4.86
N SER A 76 -2.48 7.74 3.55
CA SER A 76 -1.43 8.19 2.66
C SER A 76 -1.93 8.71 1.33
N MET A 77 -1.08 9.50 0.68
CA MET A 77 -1.32 10.08 -0.64
C MET A 77 -0.03 10.00 -1.47
N TYR A 78 -0.14 9.54 -2.69
CA TYR A 78 0.94 9.64 -3.66
C TYR A 78 1.05 11.10 -4.12
N VAL A 79 2.29 11.61 -4.21
CA VAL A 79 2.58 13.00 -4.59
C VAL A 79 3.69 13.00 -5.64
N TYR A 80 3.47 13.76 -6.72
CA TYR A 80 4.45 13.96 -7.79
C TYR A 80 4.44 15.40 -8.32
N PHE A 81 5.62 16.02 -8.39
CA PHE A 81 5.84 17.32 -9.03
C PHE A 81 7.32 17.60 -9.27
N ASN A 82 7.60 18.67 -10.04
CA ASN A 82 8.95 19.15 -10.31
C ASN A 82 9.16 20.55 -9.73
N THR A 83 10.42 20.82 -9.36
CA THR A 83 10.87 22.16 -8.96
C THR A 83 11.88 22.72 -9.97
N SER A 84 11.95 24.04 -10.13
CA SER A 84 12.90 24.68 -11.05
C SER A 84 14.37 24.49 -10.65
N LYS A 85 14.64 24.44 -9.34
CA LYS A 85 15.95 24.18 -8.72
C LYS A 85 15.86 22.89 -7.89
N VAL A 86 17.01 22.30 -7.55
CA VAL A 86 17.06 21.18 -6.62
C VAL A 86 16.57 21.62 -5.22
N ALA A 87 15.64 20.88 -4.66
CA ALA A 87 15.03 21.17 -3.38
C ALA A 87 14.94 19.95 -2.46
N LYS A 88 14.89 20.18 -1.17
CA LYS A 88 14.45 19.24 -0.14
C LYS A 88 13.00 19.54 0.18
N ILE A 89 12.17 18.50 0.26
CA ILE A 89 10.74 18.64 0.51
C ILE A 89 10.43 18.27 1.96
N THR A 90 9.71 19.14 2.65
CA THR A 90 9.00 18.86 3.89
C THR A 90 7.51 19.06 3.68
N TYR A 91 6.70 18.40 4.47
CA TYR A 91 5.26 18.59 4.44
C TYR A 91 4.67 18.55 5.85
N THR A 92 3.56 19.25 6.02
CA THR A 92 2.75 19.23 7.24
C THR A 92 1.33 18.84 6.88
N VAL A 93 0.76 17.92 7.64
CA VAL A 93 -0.66 17.55 7.59
C VAL A 93 -1.31 18.09 8.85
N SER A 94 -2.32 18.93 8.69
CA SER A 94 -3.05 19.60 9.78
C SER A 94 -4.54 19.23 9.72
N CYS A 95 -5.14 19.05 10.89
CA CYS A 95 -6.57 18.86 11.09
C CYS A 95 -6.97 19.54 12.39
N SER A 96 -8.14 20.19 12.44
CA SER A 96 -8.56 21.09 13.53
C SER A 96 -8.46 20.51 14.95
N ASP A 97 -8.69 19.20 15.10
CA ASP A 97 -8.83 18.56 16.41
C ASP A 97 -7.58 17.74 16.82
N TYR A 98 -6.52 17.80 16.01
CA TYR A 98 -5.32 16.99 16.19
C TYR A 98 -4.06 17.83 16.08
N ALA A 99 -2.97 17.37 16.71
CA ALA A 99 -1.67 17.98 16.53
C ALA A 99 -1.18 17.81 15.08
N ASP A 100 -0.50 18.83 14.57
CA ASP A 100 0.09 18.79 13.24
C ASP A 100 1.13 17.68 13.12
N PHE A 101 1.07 16.94 12.01
CA PHE A 101 2.09 15.98 11.64
C PHE A 101 3.03 16.58 10.59
N THR A 102 4.30 16.69 10.92
CA THR A 102 5.32 17.23 10.00
C THR A 102 6.38 16.15 9.70
N ALA A 103 6.73 15.99 8.43
CA ALA A 103 7.76 15.07 7.99
C ALA A 103 8.57 15.62 6.81
N THR A 104 9.78 15.06 6.64
CA THR A 104 10.56 15.23 5.41
C THR A 104 10.14 14.14 4.43
N ALA A 105 9.89 14.52 3.18
CA ALA A 105 9.57 13.56 2.12
C ALA A 105 10.74 12.59 1.92
N TYR A 106 10.44 11.29 1.93
CA TYR A 106 11.43 10.28 1.60
C TYR A 106 11.73 10.33 0.10
N GLN A 107 12.96 10.61 -0.26
CA GLN A 107 13.41 10.78 -1.65
C GLN A 107 14.76 10.10 -1.86
N ALA A 108 15.07 9.74 -3.11
CA ALA A 108 16.33 9.08 -3.46
C ALA A 108 17.57 9.95 -3.16
N LYS A 109 17.41 11.26 -3.20
CA LYS A 109 18.46 12.24 -2.85
C LYS A 109 17.85 13.32 -1.96
N GLU A 110 18.65 13.84 -1.03
CA GLU A 110 18.20 14.92 -0.13
C GLU A 110 17.72 16.16 -0.91
N TYR A 111 18.43 16.51 -2.00
CA TYR A 111 18.06 17.59 -2.91
C TYR A 111 17.95 17.09 -4.33
N GLN A 112 16.77 17.19 -4.91
CA GLN A 112 16.49 16.81 -6.30
C GLN A 112 15.47 17.76 -6.94
N LYS A 113 15.24 17.65 -8.24
CA LYS A 113 14.24 18.46 -8.96
C LYS A 113 12.92 17.74 -9.13
N GLU A 114 12.97 16.45 -9.36
CA GLU A 114 11.81 15.60 -9.53
C GLU A 114 11.46 15.01 -8.16
N HIS A 115 10.24 15.24 -7.71
CA HIS A 115 9.76 14.85 -6.39
C HIS A 115 8.63 13.83 -6.56
N GLU A 116 8.91 12.63 -6.11
CA GLU A 116 7.96 11.52 -6.08
C GLU A 116 8.06 10.85 -4.71
N PHE A 117 6.96 10.84 -3.96
CA PHE A 117 6.95 10.27 -2.62
C PHE A 117 5.55 9.95 -2.13
N GLN A 118 5.49 9.11 -1.11
CA GLN A 118 4.28 8.83 -0.36
C GLN A 118 4.18 9.79 0.83
N LEU A 119 3.24 10.71 0.79
CA LEU A 119 2.83 11.52 1.92
C LEU A 119 2.01 10.63 2.86
N ILE A 120 2.33 10.63 4.15
CA ILE A 120 1.64 9.88 5.20
C ILE A 120 1.10 10.84 6.27
N GLY A 121 0.30 10.32 7.19
CA GLY A 121 -0.22 11.09 8.32
C GLY A 121 -1.60 11.71 8.09
N LEU A 122 -2.33 11.30 7.03
CA LEU A 122 -3.71 11.70 6.86
C LEU A 122 -4.58 11.17 8.01
N ILE A 123 -5.44 12.03 8.53
CA ILE A 123 -6.33 11.71 9.65
C ILE A 123 -7.71 11.33 9.11
N PRO A 124 -8.23 10.13 9.42
CA PRO A 124 -9.55 9.70 9.00
C PRO A 124 -10.66 10.60 9.55
N ASN A 125 -11.73 10.76 8.78
CA ASN A 125 -12.93 11.54 9.14
C ASN A 125 -12.63 13.01 9.47
N CYS A 126 -11.56 13.57 8.92
CA CYS A 126 -11.15 14.94 9.11
C CYS A 126 -10.83 15.60 7.77
N THR A 127 -11.08 16.90 7.66
CA THR A 127 -10.55 17.69 6.54
C THR A 127 -9.08 17.96 6.77
N ASN A 128 -8.22 17.23 6.05
CA ASN A 128 -6.78 17.39 6.12
C ASN A 128 -6.33 18.55 5.25
N THR A 129 -5.59 19.50 5.84
CA THR A 129 -4.85 20.53 5.11
C THR A 129 -3.42 20.07 4.95
N ILE A 130 -2.92 20.03 3.71
CA ILE A 130 -1.56 19.61 3.38
C ILE A 130 -0.77 20.85 2.96
N THR A 131 0.29 21.16 3.70
CA THR A 131 1.25 22.21 3.34
C THR A 131 2.55 21.54 2.90
N ILE A 132 2.98 21.77 1.67
CA ILE A 132 4.24 21.27 1.11
C ILE A 132 5.22 22.44 1.00
N THR A 133 6.42 22.27 1.53
CA THR A 133 7.49 23.25 1.51
C THR A 133 8.71 22.72 0.78
N ALA A 134 9.14 23.41 -0.25
CA ALA A 134 10.40 23.15 -0.96
C ALA A 134 11.49 24.08 -0.43
N THR A 135 12.53 23.52 0.18
CA THR A 135 13.71 24.25 0.64
C THR A 135 14.87 24.04 -0.33
N TYR A 136 15.35 25.10 -0.93
CA TYR A 136 16.45 25.09 -1.89
C TYR A 136 17.82 25.10 -1.19
N LYS A 137 18.89 24.73 -1.93
CA LYS A 137 20.25 24.71 -1.37
C LYS A 137 20.78 26.09 -0.94
N ASP A 138 20.23 27.17 -1.49
CA ASP A 138 20.54 28.55 -1.10
C ASP A 138 19.82 29.00 0.19
N GLY A 139 19.06 28.11 0.82
CA GLY A 139 18.30 28.38 2.05
C GLY A 139 16.95 29.04 1.82
N THR A 140 16.59 29.39 0.59
CA THR A 140 15.25 29.93 0.29
C THR A 140 14.21 28.82 0.29
N SER A 141 12.96 29.16 0.59
CA SER A 141 11.83 28.20 0.61
C SER A 141 10.64 28.75 -0.18
N GLN A 142 9.86 27.83 -0.70
CA GLN A 142 8.60 28.09 -1.40
C GLN A 142 7.52 27.13 -0.90
#